data_2954f9c27cc30c86f746dff119d6d717
#
_entry.id   2954f9c27cc30c86f746dff119d6d717
#
_cell.length_a   1.000
_cell.length_b   1.000
_cell.length_c   1.000
_cell.angle_alpha   90.00
_cell.angle_beta   90.00
_cell.angle_gamma   90.00
#
_symmetry.space_group_name_H-M   'P 1'
#
loop_
_entity.id
_entity.type
_entity.pdbx_description
1 polymer ?
#
loop_
_entity_poly.entity_id
_entity_poly.type
_entity_poly.pdbx_seq_one_letter_code
_entity_poly.pdbx_strand_id
1 'polypeptide(L)'
;MTKPTIILATSNGVGMGHLVRATAIAIELKKVANPIIVSMAGGIAEIPDYLGIRVEYIPGRDRGWMPREKWDDYLRDRLMALVDETGATVMSFDGVVPYPGVIAAKFSHPKLALVWVRRGLWQKKPQRFVLGMQSKMMDHIVEPGDMARAYDFGPTAQRNDATLTSPVSLFRESEALSREEARKVLGLDLDRPAVLVQLGTGDSDVNEKLTAALSGLIGWKDLQVIL
;
A
#
# COMPACT_ATOMS: atom_id res chain seq x y z
N MET A 1 2.53 16.36 -26.24
CA MET A 1 3.31 16.51 -24.99
C MET A 1 3.57 15.13 -24.42
N THR A 2 4.78 14.83 -24.04
CA THR A 2 5.12 13.58 -23.34
C THR A 2 4.47 13.60 -21.95
N LYS A 3 3.87 12.47 -21.53
CA LYS A 3 3.30 12.33 -20.19
C LYS A 3 4.40 12.44 -19.13
N PRO A 4 4.17 13.16 -18.01
CA PRO A 4 5.13 13.23 -16.92
C PRO A 4 5.34 11.85 -16.28
N THR A 5 6.52 11.61 -15.74
CA THR A 5 6.80 10.40 -14.96
C THR A 5 6.52 10.66 -13.48
N ILE A 6 5.86 9.70 -12.84
CA ILE A 6 5.50 9.72 -11.41
C ILE A 6 6.01 8.44 -10.75
N ILE A 7 6.78 8.56 -9.70
CA ILE A 7 7.26 7.43 -8.90
C ILE A 7 6.29 7.18 -7.72
N LEU A 8 5.86 5.94 -7.56
CA LEU A 8 5.00 5.48 -6.47
C LEU A 8 5.81 4.54 -5.57
N ALA A 9 6.49 5.09 -4.57
CA ALA A 9 7.27 4.31 -3.62
C ALA A 9 6.39 3.77 -2.49
N THR A 10 6.55 2.50 -2.14
CA THR A 10 5.80 1.84 -1.08
C THR A 10 6.71 1.45 0.07
N SER A 11 6.19 1.48 1.29
CA SER A 11 6.94 1.02 2.45
C SER A 11 7.10 -0.51 2.48
N ASN A 12 8.03 -0.97 3.31
CA ASN A 12 8.20 -2.39 3.63
C ASN A 12 7.05 -2.86 4.52
N GLY A 13 5.91 -3.20 3.92
CA GLY A 13 4.80 -3.83 4.62
C GLY A 13 5.00 -5.34 4.75
N VAL A 14 4.47 -5.94 5.79
CA VAL A 14 4.42 -7.41 5.95
C VAL A 14 3.46 -8.03 4.93
N GLY A 15 2.49 -7.23 4.46
CA GLY A 15 1.50 -7.63 3.47
C GLY A 15 1.57 -6.79 2.19
N MET A 16 0.72 -7.14 1.24
CA MET A 16 0.64 -6.52 -0.10
C MET A 16 -0.11 -5.18 -0.14
N GLY A 17 -0.72 -4.72 0.95
CA GLY A 17 -1.66 -3.61 0.94
C GLY A 17 -1.12 -2.31 0.32
N HIS A 18 0.14 -1.96 0.61
CA HIS A 18 0.79 -0.79 0.01
C HIS A 18 1.02 -0.97 -1.49
N LEU A 19 1.50 -2.15 -1.92
CA LEU A 19 1.72 -2.45 -3.33
C LEU A 19 0.41 -2.47 -4.12
N VAL A 20 -0.63 -3.11 -3.59
CA VAL A 20 -1.96 -3.17 -4.21
C VAL A 20 -2.56 -1.77 -4.36
N ARG A 21 -2.44 -0.92 -3.35
CA ARG A 21 -2.91 0.47 -3.43
C ARG A 21 -2.11 1.29 -4.44
N ALA A 22 -0.77 1.16 -4.44
CA ALA A 22 0.07 1.82 -5.43
C ALA A 22 -0.28 1.37 -6.86
N THR A 23 -0.56 0.08 -7.05
CA THR A 23 -0.99 -0.47 -8.34
C THR A 23 -2.34 0.11 -8.79
N ALA A 24 -3.31 0.21 -7.89
CA ALA A 24 -4.61 0.83 -8.20
C ALA A 24 -4.46 2.30 -8.61
N ILE A 25 -3.63 3.05 -7.91
CA ILE A 25 -3.31 4.45 -8.25
C ILE A 25 -2.59 4.51 -9.59
N ALA A 26 -1.61 3.63 -9.85
CA ALA A 26 -0.85 3.60 -11.09
C ALA A 26 -1.74 3.34 -12.32
N ILE A 27 -2.71 2.43 -12.22
CA ILE A 27 -3.67 2.15 -13.30
C ILE A 27 -4.40 3.43 -13.72
N GLU A 28 -4.87 4.20 -12.76
CA GLU A 28 -5.56 5.46 -13.07
C GLU A 28 -4.62 6.53 -13.59
N LEU A 29 -3.41 6.61 -13.04
CA LEU A 29 -2.38 7.54 -13.49
C LEU A 29 -1.90 7.27 -14.93
N LYS A 30 -1.95 6.03 -15.44
CA LYS A 30 -1.60 5.73 -16.86
C LYS A 30 -2.37 6.57 -17.85
N LYS A 31 -3.53 7.08 -17.49
CA LYS A 31 -4.32 7.98 -18.35
C LYS A 31 -3.60 9.31 -18.62
N VAL A 32 -2.85 9.83 -17.64
CA VAL A 32 -2.25 11.17 -17.66
C VAL A 32 -0.75 11.22 -17.42
N ALA A 33 -0.15 10.14 -16.95
CA ALA A 33 1.26 10.07 -16.56
C ALA A 33 1.86 8.69 -16.90
N ASN A 34 3.19 8.56 -16.73
CA ASN A 34 3.93 7.31 -16.77
C ASN A 34 4.25 6.89 -15.33
N PRO A 35 3.44 6.06 -14.67
CA PRO A 35 3.71 5.63 -13.31
C PRO A 35 4.81 4.57 -13.27
N ILE A 36 5.68 4.66 -12.26
CA ILE A 36 6.68 3.65 -11.90
C ILE A 36 6.48 3.31 -10.42
N ILE A 37 6.33 2.03 -10.10
CA ILE A 37 6.20 1.59 -8.72
C ILE A 37 7.59 1.20 -8.19
N VAL A 38 7.94 1.71 -7.02
CA VAL A 38 9.10 1.24 -6.23
C VAL A 38 8.57 0.43 -5.07
N SER A 39 8.72 -0.88 -5.14
CA SER A 39 8.26 -1.81 -4.12
C SER A 39 9.40 -2.22 -3.19
N MET A 40 9.14 -2.20 -1.88
CA MET A 40 10.03 -2.79 -0.88
C MET A 40 9.52 -4.16 -0.40
N ALA A 41 8.34 -4.57 -0.84
CA ALA A 41 7.81 -5.91 -0.60
C ALA A 41 8.36 -6.87 -1.66
N GLY A 42 9.14 -7.86 -1.24
CA GLY A 42 9.73 -8.84 -2.17
C GLY A 42 8.70 -9.82 -2.72
N GLY A 43 8.93 -10.27 -3.96
CA GLY A 43 8.24 -11.42 -4.54
C GLY A 43 6.88 -11.15 -5.18
N ILE A 44 6.39 -9.91 -5.23
CA ILE A 44 5.01 -9.62 -5.68
C ILE A 44 4.97 -8.51 -6.76
N ALA A 45 6.11 -8.22 -7.36
CA ALA A 45 6.19 -7.26 -8.46
C ALA A 45 5.44 -7.72 -9.73
N GLU A 46 5.08 -8.99 -9.81
CA GLU A 46 4.41 -9.61 -10.96
C GLU A 46 3.03 -9.00 -11.25
N ILE A 47 2.27 -8.62 -10.20
CA ILE A 47 0.92 -8.06 -10.41
C ILE A 47 0.96 -6.72 -11.15
N PRO A 48 1.73 -5.71 -10.74
CA PRO A 48 1.85 -4.47 -11.50
C PRO A 48 2.44 -4.68 -12.88
N ASP A 49 3.42 -5.57 -13.04
CA ASP A 49 4.05 -5.88 -14.33
C ASP A 49 3.05 -6.49 -15.31
N TYR A 50 2.24 -7.45 -14.86
CA TYR A 50 1.14 -8.01 -15.66
C TYR A 50 0.16 -6.93 -16.15
N LEU A 51 -0.02 -5.85 -15.38
CA LEU A 51 -0.85 -4.69 -15.75
C LEU A 51 -0.10 -3.63 -16.59
N GLY A 52 1.13 -3.96 -17.03
CA GLY A 52 1.98 -3.10 -17.84
C GLY A 52 2.45 -1.84 -17.10
N ILE A 53 2.78 -1.99 -15.81
CA ILE A 53 3.34 -0.95 -14.96
C ILE A 53 4.77 -1.33 -14.59
N ARG A 54 5.74 -0.45 -14.93
CA ARG A 54 7.14 -0.66 -14.53
C ARG A 54 7.26 -0.74 -13.02
N VAL A 55 7.98 -1.75 -12.53
CA VAL A 55 8.24 -1.96 -11.10
C VAL A 55 9.74 -2.04 -10.86
N GLU A 56 10.20 -1.28 -9.86
CA GLU A 56 11.55 -1.38 -9.32
C GLU A 56 11.48 -2.00 -7.92
N TYR A 57 12.38 -2.91 -7.63
CA TYR A 57 12.47 -3.51 -6.31
C TYR A 57 13.64 -2.95 -5.51
N ILE A 58 13.36 -2.47 -4.32
CA ILE A 58 14.37 -2.07 -3.34
C ILE A 58 14.19 -2.95 -2.09
N PRO A 59 15.17 -3.78 -1.71
CA PRO A 59 15.04 -4.61 -0.51
C PRO A 59 14.76 -3.78 0.73
N GLY A 60 13.74 -4.18 1.49
CA GLY A 60 13.32 -3.45 2.69
C GLY A 60 14.36 -3.49 3.81
N ARG A 61 14.30 -2.48 4.66
CA ARG A 61 15.21 -2.27 5.81
C ARG A 61 15.27 -3.46 6.76
N ASP A 62 14.15 -4.14 6.96
CA ASP A 62 14.01 -5.18 7.98
C ASP A 62 14.45 -6.56 7.49
N ARG A 63 15.04 -6.66 6.28
CA ARG A 63 15.57 -7.92 5.76
C ARG A 63 16.98 -8.28 6.23
N GLY A 64 17.61 -7.44 7.07
CA GLY A 64 18.90 -7.74 7.73
C GLY A 64 20.11 -7.85 6.80
N TRP A 65 20.00 -7.51 5.52
CA TRP A 65 21.07 -7.61 4.54
C TRP A 65 22.07 -6.43 4.59
N MET A 66 21.69 -5.35 5.26
CA MET A 66 22.47 -4.13 5.40
C MET A 66 22.23 -3.50 6.78
N PRO A 67 23.24 -2.86 7.41
CA PRO A 67 23.03 -2.05 8.61
C PRO A 67 22.00 -0.96 8.39
N ARG A 68 21.19 -0.72 9.42
CA ARG A 68 20.01 0.17 9.33
C ARG A 68 20.40 1.59 8.95
N GLU A 69 21.52 2.06 9.47
CA GLU A 69 22.04 3.43 9.20
C GLU A 69 22.44 3.61 7.73
N LYS A 70 22.95 2.54 7.10
CA LYS A 70 23.35 2.56 5.69
C LYS A 70 22.18 2.35 4.74
N TRP A 71 21.09 1.75 5.23
CA TRP A 71 19.94 1.47 4.38
C TRP A 71 19.22 2.74 3.92
N ASP A 72 19.10 3.77 4.76
CA ASP A 72 18.48 5.03 4.37
C ASP A 72 19.30 5.76 3.30
N ASP A 73 20.64 5.73 3.37
CA ASP A 73 21.52 6.25 2.32
C ASP A 73 21.35 5.47 1.01
N TYR A 74 21.33 4.13 1.08
CA TYR A 74 21.09 3.29 -0.07
C TYR A 74 19.72 3.57 -0.71
N LEU A 75 18.66 3.72 0.10
CA LEU A 75 17.33 4.06 -0.38
C LEU A 75 17.34 5.41 -1.09
N ARG A 76 17.93 6.43 -0.48
CA ARG A 76 18.10 7.75 -1.10
C ARG A 76 18.77 7.63 -2.47
N ASP A 77 19.92 6.97 -2.54
CA ASP A 77 20.73 6.89 -3.76
C ASP A 77 19.99 6.13 -4.87
N ARG A 78 19.24 5.08 -4.52
CA ARG A 78 18.39 4.35 -5.48
C ARG A 78 17.23 5.21 -6.00
N LEU A 79 16.56 5.95 -5.13
CA LEU A 79 15.48 6.86 -5.53
C LEU A 79 16.00 8.01 -6.39
N MET A 80 17.14 8.60 -6.02
CA MET A 80 17.78 9.65 -6.80
C MET A 80 18.17 9.16 -8.21
N ALA A 81 18.82 8.01 -8.31
CA ALA A 81 19.17 7.40 -9.59
C ALA A 81 17.94 7.18 -10.48
N LEU A 82 16.84 6.74 -9.89
CA LEU A 82 15.59 6.55 -10.63
C LEU A 82 14.98 7.89 -11.08
N VAL A 83 15.03 8.93 -10.25
CA VAL A 83 14.59 10.28 -10.61
C VAL A 83 15.42 10.83 -11.77
N ASP A 84 16.75 10.69 -11.70
CA ASP A 84 17.68 11.16 -12.75
C ASP A 84 17.47 10.40 -14.08
N GLU A 85 17.30 9.08 -14.01
CA GLU A 85 17.04 8.25 -15.19
C GLU A 85 15.73 8.62 -15.89
N THR A 86 14.69 8.87 -15.12
CA THR A 86 13.32 8.97 -15.64
C THR A 86 12.81 10.40 -15.81
N GLY A 87 13.50 11.37 -15.24
CA GLY A 87 13.04 12.76 -15.17
C GLY A 87 11.76 12.93 -14.37
N ALA A 88 11.51 12.06 -13.40
CA ALA A 88 10.31 12.13 -12.57
C ALA A 88 10.23 13.46 -11.80
N THR A 89 9.06 14.08 -11.84
CA THR A 89 8.78 15.36 -11.17
C THR A 89 7.96 15.21 -9.89
N VAL A 90 7.37 14.03 -9.70
CA VAL A 90 6.56 13.70 -8.52
C VAL A 90 6.97 12.32 -8.01
N MET A 91 7.16 12.22 -6.71
CA MET A 91 7.33 10.95 -6.00
C MET A 91 6.30 10.88 -4.88
N SER A 92 5.50 9.82 -4.84
CA SER A 92 4.67 9.51 -3.67
C SER A 92 5.34 8.45 -2.81
N PHE A 93 5.11 8.54 -1.51
CA PHE A 93 5.50 7.50 -0.57
C PHE A 93 4.26 6.99 0.17
N ASP A 94 3.97 5.70 0.00
CA ASP A 94 2.88 5.02 0.69
C ASP A 94 3.43 4.21 1.87
N GLY A 95 3.16 4.68 3.06
CA GLY A 95 3.63 4.04 4.28
C GLY A 95 3.17 4.74 5.54
N VAL A 96 3.41 4.08 6.68
CA VAL A 96 3.02 4.60 7.99
C VAL A 96 3.75 5.92 8.27
N VAL A 97 5.06 5.93 8.05
CA VAL A 97 5.94 7.09 8.26
C VAL A 97 6.97 7.12 7.13
N PRO A 98 7.19 8.27 6.47
CA PRO A 98 8.22 8.39 5.47
C PRO A 98 9.61 8.07 6.04
N TYR A 99 10.38 7.27 5.30
CA TYR A 99 11.74 6.94 5.70
C TYR A 99 12.67 8.15 5.51
N PRO A 100 13.73 8.29 6.33
CA PRO A 100 14.73 9.36 6.16
C PRO A 100 15.32 9.39 4.76
N GLY A 101 15.58 8.24 4.14
CA GLY A 101 16.08 8.14 2.76
C GLY A 101 15.14 8.73 1.71
N VAL A 102 13.82 8.61 1.89
CA VAL A 102 12.81 9.23 1.01
C VAL A 102 12.86 10.76 1.12
N ILE A 103 12.93 11.26 2.35
CA ILE A 103 13.02 12.70 2.62
C ILE A 103 14.33 13.26 2.07
N ALA A 104 15.44 12.57 2.28
CA ALA A 104 16.76 12.97 1.78
C ALA A 104 16.80 13.04 0.24
N ALA A 105 16.12 12.11 -0.47
CA ALA A 105 15.99 12.16 -1.92
C ALA A 105 15.28 13.45 -2.39
N LYS A 106 14.23 13.89 -1.70
CA LYS A 106 13.56 15.18 -1.98
C LYS A 106 14.51 16.36 -1.83
N PHE A 107 15.29 16.40 -0.75
CA PHE A 107 16.26 17.51 -0.56
C PHE A 107 17.36 17.55 -1.62
N SER A 108 17.74 16.39 -2.16
CA SER A 108 18.71 16.29 -3.25
C SER A 108 18.12 16.74 -4.60
N HIS A 109 16.81 16.64 -4.76
CA HIS A 109 16.06 17.05 -5.95
C HIS A 109 14.98 18.08 -5.60
N PRO A 110 15.33 19.39 -5.43
CA PRO A 110 14.38 20.41 -4.97
C PRO A 110 13.13 20.58 -5.85
N LYS A 111 13.23 20.23 -7.14
CA LYS A 111 12.10 20.29 -8.10
C LYS A 111 11.16 19.07 -8.00
N LEU A 112 11.57 18.00 -7.31
CA LEU A 112 10.75 16.83 -7.12
C LEU A 112 9.66 17.14 -6.09
N ALA A 113 8.39 17.01 -6.44
CA ALA A 113 7.30 17.11 -5.49
C ALA A 113 7.18 15.78 -4.72
N LEU A 114 7.17 15.83 -3.39
CA LEU A 114 7.02 14.67 -2.52
C LEU A 114 5.61 14.61 -1.93
N VAL A 115 4.91 13.51 -2.19
CA VAL A 115 3.55 13.26 -1.73
C VAL A 115 3.55 12.12 -0.72
N TRP A 116 3.00 12.33 0.45
CA TRP A 116 2.80 11.24 1.41
C TRP A 116 1.39 10.66 1.29
N VAL A 117 1.29 9.39 0.90
CA VAL A 117 0.05 8.62 0.99
C VAL A 117 -0.03 8.05 2.41
N ARG A 118 -0.65 8.82 3.29
CA ARG A 118 -0.72 8.55 4.72
C ARG A 118 -1.95 7.71 5.05
N ARG A 119 -1.78 6.67 5.87
CA ARG A 119 -2.93 5.91 6.37
C ARG A 119 -3.55 6.57 7.60
N GLY A 120 -4.85 6.45 7.78
CA GLY A 120 -5.54 6.64 9.04
C GLY A 120 -5.45 5.40 9.97
N LEU A 121 -6.29 5.32 11.00
CA LEU A 121 -6.47 4.17 11.91
C LEU A 121 -5.14 3.68 12.52
N TRP A 122 -4.40 4.58 13.14
CA TRP A 122 -3.13 4.26 13.76
C TRP A 122 -3.29 3.35 14.98
N GLN A 123 -2.64 2.21 14.98
CA GLN A 123 -2.62 1.30 16.13
C GLN A 123 -1.73 1.79 17.28
N LYS A 124 -0.59 2.43 16.94
CA LYS A 124 0.32 3.03 17.91
C LYS A 124 0.31 4.54 17.74
N LYS A 125 0.29 5.27 18.85
CA LYS A 125 0.38 6.74 18.82
C LYS A 125 1.82 7.15 18.51
N PRO A 126 2.14 7.65 17.31
CA PRO A 126 3.43 8.25 17.06
C PRO A 126 3.56 9.51 17.93
N GLN A 127 4.79 9.92 18.18
CA GLN A 127 5.00 11.20 18.84
C GLN A 127 4.44 12.31 17.95
N ARG A 128 3.47 13.07 18.45
CA ARG A 128 2.77 14.13 17.69
C ARG A 128 3.72 15.13 17.04
N PHE A 129 4.83 15.43 17.71
CA PHE A 129 5.87 16.34 17.22
C PHE A 129 6.56 15.80 15.95
N VAL A 130 7.01 14.53 15.98
CA VAL A 130 7.67 13.88 14.83
C VAL A 130 6.73 13.81 13.64
N LEU A 131 5.48 13.43 13.85
CA LEU A 131 4.45 13.40 12.82
C LEU A 131 4.24 14.79 12.18
N GLY A 132 4.20 15.83 13.01
CA GLY A 132 4.06 17.22 12.55
C GLY A 132 5.25 17.70 11.73
N MET A 133 6.47 17.36 12.12
CA MET A 133 7.68 17.68 11.35
C MET A 133 7.69 16.96 10.00
N GLN A 134 7.38 15.67 9.98
CA GLN A 134 7.33 14.88 8.75
C GLN A 134 6.27 15.41 7.78
N SER A 135 5.09 15.77 8.29
CA SER A 135 4.04 16.38 7.46
C SER A 135 4.51 17.67 6.80
N LYS A 136 5.30 18.49 7.49
CA LYS A 136 5.84 19.76 6.95
C LYS A 136 6.93 19.57 5.87
N MET A 137 7.51 18.38 5.80
CA MET A 137 8.53 18.05 4.78
C MET A 137 7.89 17.56 3.47
N MET A 138 6.58 17.34 3.47
CA MET A 138 5.82 16.90 2.30
C MET A 138 5.27 18.11 1.55
N ASP A 139 5.29 18.06 0.23
CA ASP A 139 4.58 19.04 -0.59
C ASP A 139 3.07 18.82 -0.53
N HIS A 140 2.65 17.56 -0.49
CA HIS A 140 1.25 17.17 -0.34
C HIS A 140 1.10 15.93 0.53
N ILE A 141 -0.04 15.82 1.19
CA ILE A 141 -0.46 14.62 1.93
C ILE A 141 -1.81 14.19 1.42
N VAL A 142 -1.92 12.92 1.04
CA VAL A 142 -3.18 12.29 0.66
C VAL A 142 -3.50 11.20 1.68
N GLU A 143 -4.72 11.18 2.17
CA GLU A 143 -5.18 10.14 3.09
C GLU A 143 -6.35 9.38 2.45
N PRO A 144 -6.10 8.17 1.94
CA PRO A 144 -7.14 7.31 1.40
C PRO A 144 -8.18 6.98 2.46
N GLY A 145 -9.44 7.02 2.06
CA GLY A 145 -10.56 6.70 2.94
C GLY A 145 -10.50 5.26 3.44
N ASP A 146 -11.18 5.04 4.55
CA ASP A 146 -11.36 3.73 5.15
C ASP A 146 -12.81 3.58 5.61
N MET A 147 -13.38 2.38 5.50
CA MET A 147 -14.75 2.09 5.93
C MET A 147 -14.93 2.28 7.44
N ALA A 148 -13.87 2.04 8.21
CA ALA A 148 -13.84 2.21 9.66
C ALA A 148 -13.42 3.63 10.11
N ARG A 149 -13.35 4.61 9.20
CA ARG A 149 -12.88 5.97 9.52
C ARG A 149 -13.62 6.62 10.68
N ALA A 150 -14.91 6.34 10.85
CA ALA A 150 -15.70 6.86 11.96
C ALA A 150 -15.16 6.43 13.35
N TYR A 151 -14.37 5.37 13.37
CA TYR A 151 -13.73 4.83 14.58
C TYR A 151 -12.24 5.19 14.66
N ASP A 152 -11.76 6.11 13.83
CA ASP A 152 -10.37 6.58 13.90
C ASP A 152 -10.21 7.60 15.02
N PHE A 153 -9.58 7.20 16.11
CA PHE A 153 -9.17 8.04 17.23
C PHE A 153 -7.65 8.28 17.25
N GLY A 154 -6.99 7.97 16.14
CA GLY A 154 -5.55 8.11 16.00
C GLY A 154 -5.08 9.56 15.91
N PRO A 155 -3.76 9.79 15.90
CA PRO A 155 -3.17 11.13 15.91
C PRO A 155 -3.41 11.92 14.62
N THR A 156 -3.89 11.28 13.56
CA THR A 156 -4.22 11.93 12.28
C THR A 156 -5.70 12.23 12.11
N ALA A 157 -6.58 11.64 12.93
CA ALA A 157 -8.03 11.72 12.79
C ALA A 157 -8.59 13.16 12.79
N GLN A 158 -7.94 14.07 13.53
CA GLN A 158 -8.35 15.48 13.66
C GLN A 158 -7.44 16.46 12.91
N ARG A 159 -6.54 15.95 12.03
CA ARG A 159 -5.63 16.80 11.25
C ARG A 159 -6.28 17.24 9.95
N ASN A 160 -6.07 18.52 9.61
CA ASN A 160 -6.58 19.12 8.37
C ASN A 160 -5.47 19.34 7.35
N ASP A 161 -4.36 18.60 7.46
CA ASP A 161 -3.17 18.74 6.62
C ASP A 161 -3.13 17.75 5.45
N ALA A 162 -4.19 16.97 5.24
CA ALA A 162 -4.27 15.98 4.18
C ALA A 162 -5.51 16.17 3.30
N THR A 163 -5.36 15.90 2.01
CA THR A 163 -6.48 15.69 1.10
C THR A 163 -7.07 14.31 1.33
N LEU A 164 -8.33 14.26 1.72
CA LEU A 164 -9.05 13.02 1.94
C LEU A 164 -9.64 12.53 0.63
N THR A 165 -9.52 11.23 0.35
CA THR A 165 -10.11 10.61 -0.83
C THR A 165 -11.03 9.46 -0.44
N SER A 166 -11.77 8.93 -1.41
CA SER A 166 -12.46 7.64 -1.26
C SER A 166 -11.45 6.51 -1.01
N PRO A 167 -11.88 5.35 -0.47
CA PRO A 167 -11.04 4.17 -0.39
C PRO A 167 -10.46 3.81 -1.76
N VAL A 168 -9.18 3.43 -1.78
CA VAL A 168 -8.48 3.01 -3.00
C VAL A 168 -8.44 1.50 -3.05
N SER A 169 -8.98 0.92 -4.12
CA SER A 169 -9.05 -0.51 -4.36
C SER A 169 -8.73 -0.86 -5.81
N LEU A 170 -8.17 -2.04 -6.04
CA LEU A 170 -8.09 -2.63 -7.38
C LEU A 170 -9.42 -3.16 -7.87
N PHE A 171 -10.35 -3.42 -6.96
CA PHE A 171 -11.68 -3.90 -7.31
C PHE A 171 -12.47 -2.82 -8.06
N ARG A 172 -13.06 -3.22 -9.17
CA ARG A 172 -13.99 -2.40 -9.95
C ARG A 172 -15.33 -3.09 -10.01
N GLU A 173 -16.38 -2.38 -9.64
CA GLU A 173 -17.72 -2.92 -9.65
C GLU A 173 -18.15 -3.40 -11.06
N SER A 174 -17.68 -2.70 -12.10
CA SER A 174 -17.93 -3.07 -13.49
C SER A 174 -17.27 -4.40 -13.93
N GLU A 175 -16.30 -4.88 -13.18
CA GLU A 175 -15.56 -6.14 -13.42
C GLU A 175 -16.02 -7.25 -12.45
N ALA A 176 -16.95 -6.93 -11.57
CA ALA A 176 -17.47 -7.90 -10.62
C ALA A 176 -18.27 -8.99 -11.33
N LEU A 177 -17.94 -10.24 -11.04
CA LEU A 177 -18.75 -11.37 -11.47
C LEU A 177 -20.09 -11.36 -10.72
N SER A 178 -21.14 -11.82 -11.37
CA SER A 178 -22.38 -12.17 -10.66
C SER A 178 -22.11 -13.21 -9.55
N ARG A 179 -22.99 -13.27 -8.55
CA ARG A 179 -22.87 -14.27 -7.48
C ARG A 179 -22.78 -15.70 -8.02
N GLU A 180 -23.54 -16.00 -9.07
CA GLU A 180 -23.57 -17.31 -9.69
C GLU A 180 -22.25 -17.61 -10.40
N GLU A 181 -21.77 -16.70 -11.24
CA GLU A 181 -20.50 -16.85 -11.94
C GLU A 181 -19.31 -16.96 -10.97
N ALA A 182 -19.27 -16.11 -9.93
CA ALA A 182 -18.23 -16.15 -8.92
C ALA A 182 -18.21 -17.51 -8.18
N ARG A 183 -19.37 -18.03 -7.80
CA ARG A 183 -19.47 -19.33 -7.16
C ARG A 183 -19.02 -20.48 -8.08
N LYS A 184 -19.39 -20.42 -9.34
CA LYS A 184 -18.95 -21.40 -10.34
C LYS A 184 -17.42 -21.39 -10.52
N VAL A 185 -16.81 -20.21 -10.61
CA VAL A 185 -15.35 -20.05 -10.71
C VAL A 185 -14.64 -20.57 -9.47
N LEU A 186 -15.22 -20.37 -8.29
CA LEU A 186 -14.67 -20.82 -7.01
C LEU A 186 -15.03 -22.29 -6.68
N GLY A 187 -15.76 -22.98 -7.53
CA GLY A 187 -16.19 -24.37 -7.28
C GLY A 187 -17.18 -24.51 -6.11
N LEU A 188 -17.97 -23.47 -5.83
CA LEU A 188 -18.93 -23.43 -4.74
C LEU A 188 -20.34 -23.82 -5.21
N ASP A 189 -21.05 -24.52 -4.35
CA ASP A 189 -22.49 -24.79 -4.53
C ASP A 189 -23.27 -23.46 -4.45
N LEU A 190 -24.26 -23.30 -5.34
CA LEU A 190 -25.03 -22.07 -5.46
C LEU A 190 -25.95 -21.80 -4.26
N ASP A 191 -26.46 -22.85 -3.66
CA ASP A 191 -27.54 -22.79 -2.65
C ASP A 191 -26.99 -22.86 -1.21
N ARG A 192 -25.78 -23.37 -1.04
CA ARG A 192 -25.17 -23.51 0.28
C ARG A 192 -24.53 -22.22 0.75
N PRO A 193 -24.57 -21.88 2.05
CA PRO A 193 -23.87 -20.74 2.57
C PRO A 193 -22.35 -20.88 2.37
N ALA A 194 -21.64 -19.78 2.14
CA ALA A 194 -20.19 -19.75 2.00
C ALA A 194 -19.60 -18.62 2.84
N VAL A 195 -18.43 -18.87 3.43
CA VAL A 195 -17.66 -17.89 4.18
C VAL A 195 -16.22 -17.87 3.69
N LEU A 196 -15.66 -16.67 3.48
CA LEU A 196 -14.24 -16.46 3.24
C LEU A 196 -13.57 -16.13 4.58
N VAL A 197 -12.54 -16.90 4.94
CA VAL A 197 -11.71 -16.64 6.11
C VAL A 197 -10.32 -16.21 5.64
N GLN A 198 -10.04 -14.92 5.70
CA GLN A 198 -8.74 -14.36 5.31
C GLN A 198 -8.21 -13.45 6.41
N LEU A 199 -7.13 -13.84 7.07
CA LEU A 199 -6.56 -13.15 8.23
C LEU A 199 -5.32 -12.32 7.92
N GLY A 200 -4.94 -12.22 6.63
CA GLY A 200 -3.72 -11.54 6.20
C GLY A 200 -2.46 -12.39 6.40
N THR A 201 -1.30 -11.85 6.08
CA THR A 201 -0.04 -12.60 5.99
C THR A 201 0.99 -12.26 7.08
N GLY A 202 0.65 -11.50 8.11
CA GLY A 202 1.65 -10.74 8.84
C GLY A 202 1.90 -11.03 10.29
N ASP A 203 1.08 -11.82 10.96
CA ASP A 203 1.22 -12.07 12.40
C ASP A 203 1.72 -13.49 12.67
N SER A 204 2.60 -13.63 13.68
CA SER A 204 3.03 -14.92 14.22
C SER A 204 1.85 -15.80 14.67
N ASP A 205 0.71 -15.19 14.96
CA ASP A 205 -0.49 -15.83 15.51
C ASP A 205 -1.55 -16.16 14.45
N VAL A 206 -1.24 -16.04 13.15
CA VAL A 206 -2.22 -16.30 12.06
C VAL A 206 -2.79 -17.70 12.17
N ASN A 207 -1.96 -18.70 12.44
CA ASN A 207 -2.41 -20.09 12.55
C ASN A 207 -3.35 -20.31 13.75
N GLU A 208 -3.08 -19.67 14.88
CA GLU A 208 -3.95 -19.74 16.07
C GLU A 208 -5.30 -19.06 15.80
N LYS A 209 -5.27 -17.86 15.22
CA LYS A 209 -6.48 -17.12 14.84
C LYS A 209 -7.29 -17.86 13.80
N LEU A 210 -6.64 -18.48 12.80
CA LEU A 210 -7.30 -19.30 11.79
C LEU A 210 -7.95 -20.52 12.42
N THR A 211 -7.23 -21.21 13.29
CA THR A 211 -7.78 -22.38 14.01
C THR A 211 -8.99 -21.99 14.85
N ALA A 212 -8.93 -20.88 15.56
CA ALA A 212 -10.05 -20.38 16.34
C ALA A 212 -11.26 -20.03 15.48
N ALA A 213 -11.04 -19.34 14.34
CA ALA A 213 -12.10 -19.01 13.39
C ALA A 213 -12.76 -20.26 12.81
N LEU A 214 -11.96 -21.23 12.36
CA LEU A 214 -12.48 -22.49 11.81
C LEU A 214 -13.22 -23.32 12.87
N SER A 215 -12.70 -23.35 14.10
CA SER A 215 -13.37 -24.05 15.21
C SER A 215 -14.75 -23.47 15.50
N GLY A 216 -14.93 -22.15 15.38
CA GLY A 216 -16.22 -21.50 15.50
C GLY A 216 -17.22 -21.84 14.39
N LEU A 217 -16.75 -22.37 13.26
CA LEU A 217 -17.58 -22.72 12.11
C LEU A 217 -17.97 -24.20 12.06
N ILE A 218 -17.36 -25.07 12.87
CA ILE A 218 -17.57 -26.53 12.83
C ILE A 218 -19.04 -26.95 13.01
N GLY A 219 -19.82 -26.19 13.77
CA GLY A 219 -21.23 -26.49 14.03
C GLY A 219 -22.20 -26.12 12.90
N TRP A 220 -21.74 -25.45 11.86
CA TRP A 220 -22.59 -24.98 10.77
C TRP A 220 -22.66 -26.06 9.68
N LYS A 221 -23.81 -26.72 9.61
CA LYS A 221 -24.08 -27.72 8.57
C LYS A 221 -24.10 -27.02 7.20
N ASP A 222 -23.60 -27.74 6.20
CA ASP A 222 -23.60 -27.28 4.79
C ASP A 222 -22.84 -26.03 4.48
N LEU A 223 -22.04 -25.50 5.42
CA LEU A 223 -21.19 -24.34 5.19
C LEU A 223 -19.99 -24.69 4.30
N GLN A 224 -19.75 -23.89 3.29
CA GLN A 224 -18.55 -23.94 2.46
C GLN A 224 -17.56 -22.90 2.97
N VAL A 225 -16.31 -23.30 3.20
CA VAL A 225 -15.26 -22.40 3.71
C VAL A 225 -14.20 -22.20 2.64
N ILE A 226 -13.85 -20.95 2.37
CA ILE A 226 -12.76 -20.54 1.48
C ILE A 226 -11.66 -19.97 2.38
N LEU A 227 -10.41 -20.38 2.15
CA LEU A 227 -9.21 -19.94 2.90
C LEU A 227 -8.29 -19.14 2.00
#